data_c3bac5a45a93b433350fe838ba4c3310
#
_entry.id   c3bac5a45a93b433350fe838ba4c3310
#
_cell.length_a   1.000
_cell.length_b   1.000
_cell.length_c   1.000
_cell.angle_alpha   90.00
_cell.angle_beta   90.00
_cell.angle_gamma   90.00
#
_symmetry.space_group_name_H-M   'P 1'
#
loop_
_entity.id
_entity.type
_entity.pdbx_description
1 polymer ?
#
loop_
_entity_poly.entity_id
_entity_poly.type
_entity_poly.pdbx_seq_one_letter_code
_entity_poly.pdbx_strand_id
1 'polypeptide(L)'
;PIPVNAKEGIYKAEVELSGVAAGMPFTFKKDIFVKVYPVVLEKPTLWVSNWFSASDERMKIFNGGEPVKRYSPEYWNMVGELAEKLGECYTNVILVSPLEFVEFKEKAGKYSFDYTQFDKFIEIFKQQGVLDMIEGGHIAARKGNWDSPFELYVPEYDQDGVKKKVQYPINSEKTVNFYQQFLPSLKKHLEKKGL
;
A
#
# COMPACT_ATOMS: atom_id res chain seq x y z
N PRO A 1 -12.03 10.55 12.53
CA PRO A 1 -11.28 11.70 13.05
C PRO A 1 -12.21 12.66 13.80
N ILE A 2 -11.68 13.35 14.80
CA ILE A 2 -12.41 14.40 15.50
C ILE A 2 -12.19 15.69 14.71
N PRO A 3 -13.26 16.41 14.31
CA PRO A 3 -13.11 17.67 13.59
C PRO A 3 -12.30 18.69 14.39
N VAL A 4 -11.46 19.48 13.70
CA VAL A 4 -10.58 20.48 14.34
C VAL A 4 -11.35 21.58 15.09
N ASN A 5 -12.61 21.79 14.74
CA ASN A 5 -13.51 22.76 15.39
C ASN A 5 -14.43 22.11 16.44
N ALA A 6 -14.21 20.84 16.80
CA ALA A 6 -14.97 20.20 17.87
C ALA A 6 -14.69 20.90 19.20
N LYS A 7 -15.76 21.24 19.93
CA LYS A 7 -15.62 21.85 21.27
C LYS A 7 -15.09 20.82 22.26
N GLU A 8 -14.36 21.28 23.28
CA GLU A 8 -13.98 20.42 24.38
C GLU A 8 -15.21 19.83 25.08
N GLY A 9 -15.11 18.64 25.59
CA GLY A 9 -16.22 17.97 26.29
C GLY A 9 -16.19 16.46 26.18
N ILE A 10 -17.21 15.85 26.76
CA ILE A 10 -17.45 14.41 26.65
C ILE A 10 -18.66 14.20 25.75
N TYR A 11 -18.43 13.47 24.65
CA TYR A 11 -19.46 13.13 23.68
C TYR A 11 -19.81 11.65 23.81
N LYS A 12 -21.12 11.38 23.85
CA LYS A 12 -21.63 10.02 23.85
C LYS A 12 -22.02 9.63 22.43
N ALA A 13 -21.63 8.44 22.01
CA ALA A 13 -22.12 7.81 20.78
C ALA A 13 -22.54 6.37 21.10
N GLU A 14 -23.49 5.83 20.31
CA GLU A 14 -23.88 4.42 20.37
C GLU A 14 -23.29 3.70 19.16
N VAL A 15 -22.64 2.57 19.39
CA VAL A 15 -22.23 1.64 18.35
C VAL A 15 -23.21 0.47 18.34
N GLU A 16 -23.81 0.19 17.19
CA GLU A 16 -24.66 -0.96 16.96
C GLU A 16 -23.91 -1.97 16.04
N LEU A 17 -23.82 -3.20 16.52
CA LEU A 17 -23.31 -4.33 15.74
C LEU A 17 -24.48 -5.29 15.52
N SER A 18 -24.88 -5.51 14.28
CA SER A 18 -25.88 -6.50 13.91
C SER A 18 -25.33 -7.48 12.88
N GLY A 19 -25.83 -8.70 12.92
CA GLY A 19 -25.38 -9.77 12.04
C GLY A 19 -26.12 -11.06 12.26
N VAL A 20 -25.60 -12.15 11.72
CA VAL A 20 -26.11 -13.50 11.89
C VAL A 20 -25.00 -14.38 12.47
N ALA A 21 -25.25 -15.01 13.60
CA ALA A 21 -24.36 -15.99 14.24
C ALA A 21 -25.10 -17.31 14.41
N ALA A 22 -24.52 -18.40 13.95
CA ALA A 22 -25.12 -19.74 13.96
C ALA A 22 -26.56 -19.78 13.36
N GLY A 23 -26.79 -19.03 12.31
CA GLY A 23 -28.10 -18.93 11.62
C GLY A 23 -29.12 -18.02 12.34
N MET A 24 -28.80 -17.42 13.45
CA MET A 24 -29.71 -16.54 14.21
C MET A 24 -29.25 -15.06 14.09
N PRO A 25 -30.19 -14.14 13.80
CA PRO A 25 -29.87 -12.72 13.82
C PRO A 25 -29.55 -12.25 15.25
N PHE A 26 -28.58 -11.35 15.37
CA PHE A 26 -28.27 -10.68 16.61
C PHE A 26 -28.09 -9.18 16.40
N THR A 27 -28.33 -8.43 17.46
CA THR A 27 -27.99 -7.01 17.54
C THR A 27 -27.39 -6.74 18.91
N PHE A 28 -26.24 -6.09 18.93
CA PHE A 28 -25.55 -5.66 20.13
C PHE A 28 -25.35 -4.16 20.07
N LYS A 29 -25.68 -3.46 21.15
CA LYS A 29 -25.49 -2.01 21.28
C LYS A 29 -24.54 -1.70 22.42
N LYS A 30 -23.64 -0.76 22.18
CA LYS A 30 -22.66 -0.30 23.17
C LYS A 30 -22.50 1.20 23.11
N ASP A 31 -22.66 1.85 24.26
CA ASP A 31 -22.29 3.24 24.43
C ASP A 31 -20.77 3.38 24.42
N ILE A 32 -20.28 4.35 23.66
CA ILE A 32 -18.91 4.82 23.72
C ILE A 32 -18.87 6.28 24.12
N PHE A 33 -17.82 6.69 24.82
CA PHE A 33 -17.61 8.07 25.22
C PHE A 33 -16.30 8.56 24.66
N VAL A 34 -16.34 9.70 23.97
CA VAL A 34 -15.18 10.37 23.39
C VAL A 34 -14.94 11.66 24.17
N LYS A 35 -13.79 11.75 24.83
CA LYS A 35 -13.37 12.99 25.48
C LYS A 35 -12.53 13.82 24.52
N VAL A 36 -13.04 14.99 24.16
CA VAL A 36 -12.33 15.97 23.34
C VAL A 36 -11.62 16.94 24.28
N TYR A 37 -10.32 17.12 24.06
CA TYR A 37 -9.49 18.06 24.78
C TYR A 37 -9.33 19.33 23.96
N PRO A 38 -9.08 20.52 24.59
CA PRO A 38 -8.86 21.79 23.89
C PRO A 38 -7.44 21.87 23.30
N VAL A 39 -7.05 20.82 22.55
CA VAL A 39 -5.74 20.71 21.91
C VAL A 39 -5.95 20.19 20.49
N VAL A 40 -5.36 20.86 19.52
CA VAL A 40 -5.29 20.44 18.13
C VAL A 40 -3.88 19.95 17.84
N LEU A 41 -3.76 18.72 17.37
CA LEU A 41 -2.49 18.18 16.86
C LEU A 41 -2.37 18.60 15.38
N GLU A 42 -1.46 19.51 15.09
CA GLU A 42 -1.29 20.03 13.73
C GLU A 42 -0.64 19.00 12.81
N LYS A 43 0.35 18.27 13.30
CA LYS A 43 1.09 17.27 12.54
C LYS A 43 1.50 16.10 13.44
N PRO A 44 1.44 14.85 12.96
CA PRO A 44 1.95 13.72 13.72
C PRO A 44 3.47 13.85 13.89
N THR A 45 3.96 13.61 15.11
CA THR A 45 5.40 13.57 15.41
C THR A 45 5.98 12.16 15.36
N LEU A 46 5.11 11.16 15.24
CA LEU A 46 5.47 9.75 15.14
C LEU A 46 5.38 9.28 13.69
N TRP A 47 6.18 8.29 13.34
CA TRP A 47 6.02 7.54 12.11
C TRP A 47 4.80 6.63 12.24
N VAL A 48 3.78 6.86 11.42
CA VAL A 48 2.54 6.10 11.38
C VAL A 48 2.43 5.40 10.04
N SER A 49 2.59 4.09 10.05
CA SER A 49 2.43 3.24 8.87
C SER A 49 1.19 2.37 9.04
N ASN A 50 0.20 2.57 8.19
CA ASN A 50 -0.95 1.69 8.06
C ASN A 50 -0.77 0.87 6.78
N TRP A 51 -0.46 -0.39 6.94
CA TRP A 51 -0.24 -1.27 5.80
C TRP A 51 -1.52 -1.46 4.99
N PHE A 52 -1.40 -1.27 3.72
CA PHE A 52 -2.47 -1.45 2.75
C PHE A 52 -1.92 -2.07 1.46
N SER A 53 -2.79 -2.42 0.55
CA SER A 53 -2.40 -2.92 -0.78
C SER A 53 -3.32 -2.32 -1.83
N ALA A 54 -2.73 -1.83 -2.91
CA ALA A 54 -3.40 -1.39 -4.12
C ALA A 54 -3.36 -2.47 -5.22
N SER A 55 -3.26 -3.74 -4.85
CA SER A 55 -3.33 -4.87 -5.78
C SER A 55 -4.72 -4.99 -6.41
N ASP A 56 -4.78 -5.63 -7.58
CA ASP A 56 -6.05 -5.82 -8.32
C ASP A 56 -7.11 -6.52 -7.47
N GLU A 57 -6.70 -7.49 -6.64
CA GLU A 57 -7.58 -8.19 -5.71
C GLU A 57 -8.18 -7.24 -4.66
N ARG A 58 -7.37 -6.35 -4.09
CA ARG A 58 -7.84 -5.39 -3.09
C ARG A 58 -8.71 -4.31 -3.71
N MET A 59 -8.32 -3.80 -4.89
CA MET A 59 -9.14 -2.84 -5.62
C MET A 59 -10.50 -3.42 -6.01
N LYS A 60 -10.56 -4.69 -6.41
CA LYS A 60 -11.81 -5.40 -6.63
C LYS A 60 -12.68 -5.42 -5.37
N ILE A 61 -12.12 -5.70 -4.19
CA ILE A 61 -12.87 -5.70 -2.92
C ILE A 61 -13.41 -4.30 -2.63
N PHE A 62 -12.59 -3.27 -2.77
CA PHE A 62 -13.00 -1.88 -2.55
C PHE A 62 -14.06 -1.41 -3.56
N ASN A 63 -14.08 -1.99 -4.76
CA ASN A 63 -15.07 -1.73 -5.79
C ASN A 63 -16.30 -2.67 -5.71
N GLY A 64 -16.69 -3.08 -4.52
CA GLY A 64 -17.90 -3.89 -4.32
C GLY A 64 -17.86 -5.29 -4.93
N GLY A 65 -16.68 -5.80 -5.25
CA GLY A 65 -16.47 -7.11 -5.88
C GLY A 65 -16.28 -7.08 -7.39
N GLU A 66 -16.41 -5.91 -8.02
CA GLU A 66 -16.20 -5.76 -9.46
C GLU A 66 -14.74 -5.47 -9.81
N PRO A 67 -14.17 -6.12 -10.84
CA PRO A 67 -12.79 -5.88 -11.26
C PRO A 67 -12.56 -4.44 -11.74
N VAL A 68 -11.45 -3.85 -11.34
CA VAL A 68 -10.99 -2.55 -11.83
C VAL A 68 -9.76 -2.73 -12.70
N LYS A 69 -9.77 -2.14 -13.88
CA LYS A 69 -8.62 -2.21 -14.77
C LYS A 69 -7.45 -1.46 -14.17
N ARG A 70 -6.34 -2.17 -13.93
CA ARG A 70 -5.12 -1.58 -13.36
C ARG A 70 -4.65 -0.36 -14.16
N TYR A 71 -4.27 0.69 -13.45
CA TYR A 71 -3.80 1.95 -13.98
C TYR A 71 -4.83 2.74 -14.82
N SER A 72 -6.11 2.32 -14.85
CA SER A 72 -7.18 3.12 -15.42
C SER A 72 -7.45 4.40 -14.61
N PRO A 73 -8.17 5.39 -15.16
CA PRO A 73 -8.60 6.55 -14.36
C PRO A 73 -9.36 6.16 -13.09
N GLU A 74 -10.22 5.15 -13.16
CA GLU A 74 -10.97 4.62 -12.03
C GLU A 74 -10.06 4.04 -10.95
N TYR A 75 -9.07 3.22 -11.34
CA TYR A 75 -8.07 2.70 -10.42
C TYR A 75 -7.32 3.83 -9.68
N TRP A 76 -6.90 4.87 -10.40
CA TRP A 76 -6.18 5.99 -9.79
C TRP A 76 -7.05 6.87 -8.90
N ASN A 77 -8.35 7.01 -9.22
CA ASN A 77 -9.29 7.68 -8.34
C ASN A 77 -9.43 6.92 -7.01
N MET A 78 -9.57 5.59 -7.05
CA MET A 78 -9.62 4.76 -5.84
C MET A 78 -8.34 4.83 -5.02
N VAL A 79 -7.17 4.89 -5.66
CA VAL A 79 -5.89 5.12 -4.95
C VAL A 79 -5.91 6.49 -4.26
N GLY A 80 -6.48 7.51 -4.90
CA GLY A 80 -6.65 8.85 -4.32
C GLY A 80 -7.55 8.84 -3.08
N GLU A 81 -8.70 8.18 -3.15
CA GLU A 81 -9.61 8.02 -2.01
C GLU A 81 -8.95 7.26 -0.85
N LEU A 82 -8.17 6.22 -1.17
CA LEU A 82 -7.39 5.49 -0.17
C LEU A 82 -6.34 6.39 0.50
N ALA A 83 -5.63 7.21 -0.27
CA ALA A 83 -4.64 8.14 0.25
C ALA A 83 -5.29 9.19 1.18
N GLU A 84 -6.46 9.73 0.80
CA GLU A 84 -7.25 10.63 1.64
C GLU A 84 -7.61 9.97 2.98
N LYS A 85 -8.15 8.75 2.96
CA LYS A 85 -8.51 8.02 4.18
C LYS A 85 -7.32 7.69 5.07
N LEU A 86 -6.17 7.38 4.49
CA LEU A 86 -4.93 7.18 5.24
C LEU A 86 -4.45 8.50 5.89
N GLY A 87 -4.63 9.64 5.21
CA GLY A 87 -4.37 10.97 5.77
C GLY A 87 -5.25 11.27 6.98
N GLU A 88 -6.54 10.96 6.92
CA GLU A 88 -7.46 11.08 8.06
C GLU A 88 -7.01 10.23 9.28
N CYS A 89 -6.26 9.16 9.05
CA CYS A 89 -5.68 8.29 10.08
C CYS A 89 -4.27 8.72 10.50
N TYR A 90 -3.82 9.91 10.14
CA TYR A 90 -2.48 10.44 10.43
C TYR A 90 -1.34 9.57 9.87
N THR A 91 -1.58 8.79 8.83
CA THR A 91 -0.53 8.04 8.14
C THR A 91 0.45 9.02 7.49
N ASN A 92 1.75 8.78 7.68
CA ASN A 92 2.82 9.57 7.07
C ASN A 92 3.97 8.69 6.54
N VAL A 93 3.85 7.38 6.71
CA VAL A 93 4.74 6.37 6.11
C VAL A 93 3.93 5.52 5.14
N ILE A 94 4.31 5.51 3.87
CA ILE A 94 3.59 4.82 2.83
C ILE A 94 4.26 3.52 2.46
N LEU A 95 3.54 2.41 2.64
CA LEU A 95 3.96 1.11 2.15
C LEU A 95 3.72 1.03 0.64
N VAL A 96 4.78 0.92 -0.14
CA VAL A 96 4.70 0.71 -1.59
C VAL A 96 5.72 -0.31 -2.05
N SER A 97 5.28 -1.31 -2.81
CA SER A 97 6.19 -2.29 -3.42
C SER A 97 6.69 -1.77 -4.78
N PRO A 98 7.98 -1.42 -4.92
CA PRO A 98 8.51 -1.03 -6.21
C PRO A 98 8.36 -2.13 -7.26
N LEU A 99 8.45 -3.40 -6.88
CA LEU A 99 8.26 -4.54 -7.78
C LEU A 99 6.85 -4.59 -8.39
N GLU A 100 5.88 -3.93 -7.74
CA GLU A 100 4.50 -3.90 -8.21
C GLU A 100 4.28 -2.78 -9.22
N PHE A 101 4.84 -1.60 -8.99
CA PHE A 101 4.56 -0.39 -9.78
C PHE A 101 5.63 -0.03 -10.80
N VAL A 102 6.86 -0.58 -10.68
CA VAL A 102 7.91 -0.36 -11.69
C VAL A 102 7.74 -1.36 -12.82
N GLU A 103 7.58 -0.86 -14.04
CA GLU A 103 7.57 -1.69 -15.24
C GLU A 103 9.00 -1.89 -15.77
N PHE A 104 9.24 -2.97 -16.48
CA PHE A 104 10.58 -3.26 -16.98
C PHE A 104 10.56 -3.98 -18.33
N LYS A 105 11.68 -3.90 -19.03
CA LYS A 105 11.96 -4.72 -20.21
C LYS A 105 13.30 -5.41 -20.01
N GLU A 106 13.37 -6.68 -20.37
CA GLU A 106 14.61 -7.47 -20.35
C GLU A 106 15.00 -7.80 -21.79
N LYS A 107 16.28 -7.61 -22.09
CA LYS A 107 16.87 -8.02 -23.37
C LYS A 107 18.30 -8.50 -23.15
N ALA A 108 18.55 -9.77 -23.42
CA ALA A 108 19.85 -10.42 -23.25
C ALA A 108 20.47 -10.18 -21.88
N GLY A 109 19.71 -10.39 -20.80
CA GLY A 109 20.15 -10.21 -19.42
C GLY A 109 20.25 -8.76 -18.92
N LYS A 110 19.95 -7.78 -19.78
CA LYS A 110 19.92 -6.35 -19.42
C LYS A 110 18.50 -5.88 -19.19
N TYR A 111 18.30 -5.20 -18.06
CA TYR A 111 17.02 -4.62 -17.67
C TYR A 111 16.98 -3.11 -17.91
N SER A 112 15.85 -2.62 -18.39
CA SER A 112 15.47 -1.20 -18.36
C SER A 112 14.18 -1.05 -17.56
N PHE A 113 14.10 -0.01 -16.73
CA PHE A 113 13.01 0.21 -15.80
C PHE A 113 12.24 1.47 -16.11
N ASP A 114 10.91 1.38 -16.06
CA ASP A 114 10.00 2.51 -16.23
C ASP A 114 9.28 2.76 -14.89
N TYR A 115 9.51 3.93 -14.33
CA TYR A 115 8.99 4.36 -13.03
C TYR A 115 7.69 5.16 -13.13
N THR A 116 7.10 5.30 -14.32
CA THR A 116 5.91 6.15 -14.54
C THR A 116 4.76 5.85 -13.59
N GLN A 117 4.43 4.57 -13.39
CA GLN A 117 3.32 4.19 -12.52
C GLN A 117 3.69 4.30 -11.03
N PHE A 118 4.94 4.03 -10.69
CA PHE A 118 5.48 4.24 -9.35
C PHE A 118 5.45 5.72 -8.97
N ASP A 119 5.92 6.60 -9.85
CA ASP A 119 5.90 8.04 -9.64
C ASP A 119 4.48 8.58 -9.45
N LYS A 120 3.54 8.11 -10.27
CA LYS A 120 2.14 8.51 -10.16
C LYS A 120 1.53 8.10 -8.82
N PHE A 121 1.83 6.89 -8.35
CA PHE A 121 1.39 6.43 -7.04
C PHE A 121 1.93 7.33 -5.94
N ILE A 122 3.24 7.57 -5.90
CA ILE A 122 3.90 8.43 -4.91
C ILE A 122 3.34 9.85 -4.93
N GLU A 123 3.11 10.42 -6.12
CA GLU A 123 2.58 11.78 -6.26
C GLU A 123 1.17 11.94 -5.68
N ILE A 124 0.30 10.92 -5.85
CA ILE A 124 -1.05 10.92 -5.25
C ILE A 124 -0.96 11.03 -3.72
N PHE A 125 -0.11 10.22 -3.09
CA PHE A 125 0.07 10.26 -1.63
C PHE A 125 0.72 11.56 -1.16
N LYS A 126 1.66 12.10 -1.93
CA LYS A 126 2.29 13.39 -1.65
C LYS A 126 1.29 14.53 -1.67
N GLN A 127 0.38 14.55 -2.66
CA GLN A 127 -0.68 15.56 -2.77
C GLN A 127 -1.66 15.53 -1.60
N GLN A 128 -1.88 14.37 -1.00
CA GLN A 128 -2.70 14.21 0.21
C GLN A 128 -1.94 14.51 1.52
N GLY A 129 -0.66 14.88 1.44
CA GLY A 129 0.16 15.20 2.61
C GLY A 129 0.51 13.99 3.51
N VAL A 130 0.44 12.78 2.97
CA VAL A 130 0.67 11.52 3.70
C VAL A 130 2.00 10.85 3.33
N LEU A 131 2.95 11.61 2.77
CA LEU A 131 4.25 11.09 2.34
C LEU A 131 5.40 11.83 3.04
N ASP A 132 5.77 11.38 4.22
CA ASP A 132 7.02 11.79 4.87
C ASP A 132 8.12 10.71 4.68
N MET A 133 7.72 9.44 4.51
CA MET A 133 8.63 8.32 4.30
C MET A 133 7.99 7.25 3.40
N ILE A 134 8.84 6.56 2.63
CA ILE A 134 8.45 5.38 1.85
C ILE A 134 8.97 4.13 2.56
N GLU A 135 8.07 3.23 2.89
CA GLU A 135 8.37 1.86 3.31
C GLU A 135 8.29 0.94 2.08
N GLY A 136 9.41 0.32 1.70
CA GLY A 136 9.44 -0.65 0.61
C GLY A 136 8.67 -1.92 0.98
N GLY A 137 7.87 -2.45 0.06
CA GLY A 137 7.17 -3.71 0.26
C GLY A 137 8.14 -4.91 0.32
N HIS A 138 7.60 -6.06 0.68
CA HIS A 138 8.38 -7.30 0.77
C HIS A 138 8.94 -7.70 -0.61
N ILE A 139 10.24 -7.85 -0.68
CA ILE A 139 10.97 -8.36 -1.87
C ILE A 139 11.27 -9.85 -1.78
N ALA A 140 10.96 -10.47 -0.64
CA ALA A 140 11.19 -11.87 -0.37
C ALA A 140 10.04 -12.49 0.41
N ALA A 141 9.86 -13.80 0.27
CA ALA A 141 8.97 -14.59 1.10
C ALA A 141 9.54 -15.99 1.31
N ARG A 142 9.01 -16.72 2.28
CA ARG A 142 9.26 -18.15 2.46
C ARG A 142 8.29 -18.95 1.60
N LYS A 143 8.79 -20.03 1.02
CA LYS A 143 7.97 -20.96 0.25
C LYS A 143 7.58 -22.13 1.14
N GLY A 144 6.32 -22.15 1.54
CA GLY A 144 5.80 -23.22 2.43
C GLY A 144 5.69 -22.77 3.88
N ASN A 145 6.46 -23.39 4.78
CA ASN A 145 6.36 -23.13 6.22
C ASN A 145 7.35 -22.07 6.72
N TRP A 146 7.25 -21.75 8.00
CA TRP A 146 8.05 -20.72 8.65
C TRP A 146 9.57 -21.03 8.67
N ASP A 147 9.96 -22.31 8.62
CA ASP A 147 11.36 -22.75 8.65
C ASP A 147 11.99 -22.84 7.24
N SER A 148 11.19 -22.63 6.19
CA SER A 148 11.69 -22.63 4.82
C SER A 148 12.63 -21.45 4.57
N PRO A 149 13.66 -21.60 3.71
CA PRO A 149 14.53 -20.50 3.33
C PRO A 149 13.75 -19.38 2.62
N PHE A 150 14.25 -18.16 2.72
CA PHE A 150 13.72 -17.06 1.94
C PHE A 150 14.09 -17.21 0.46
N GLU A 151 13.13 -16.92 -0.39
CA GLU A 151 13.30 -16.73 -1.83
C GLU A 151 12.95 -15.28 -2.19
N LEU A 152 13.64 -14.69 -3.15
CA LEU A 152 13.39 -13.33 -3.62
C LEU A 152 12.38 -13.33 -4.76
N TYR A 153 11.51 -12.34 -4.78
CA TYR A 153 10.63 -12.09 -5.90
C TYR A 153 11.39 -11.43 -7.04
N VAL A 154 11.35 -12.06 -8.22
CA VAL A 154 11.74 -11.43 -9.48
C VAL A 154 10.46 -11.28 -10.31
N PRO A 155 10.11 -10.08 -10.76
CA PRO A 155 8.96 -9.91 -11.63
C PRO A 155 9.23 -10.47 -13.02
N GLU A 156 8.22 -11.08 -13.61
CA GLU A 156 8.25 -11.64 -14.98
C GLU A 156 6.94 -11.32 -15.68
N TYR A 157 6.98 -11.27 -17.01
CA TYR A 157 5.76 -11.20 -17.80
C TYR A 157 5.44 -12.59 -18.35
N ASP A 158 4.19 -13.01 -18.24
CA ASP A 158 3.72 -14.22 -18.87
C ASP A 158 3.46 -14.01 -20.38
N GLN A 159 2.94 -15.05 -21.05
CA GLN A 159 2.66 -15.03 -22.49
C GLN A 159 1.60 -13.98 -22.88
N ASP A 160 0.73 -13.63 -21.94
CA ASP A 160 -0.32 -12.62 -22.13
C ASP A 160 0.14 -11.21 -21.75
N GLY A 161 1.42 -11.05 -21.37
CA GLY A 161 2.00 -9.79 -20.95
C GLY A 161 1.59 -9.36 -19.52
N VAL A 162 1.08 -10.29 -18.71
CA VAL A 162 0.71 -10.02 -17.33
C VAL A 162 1.92 -10.18 -16.41
N LYS A 163 2.22 -9.13 -15.67
CA LYS A 163 3.34 -9.14 -14.72
C LYS A 163 3.02 -9.99 -13.48
N LYS A 164 3.90 -10.94 -13.17
CA LYS A 164 3.83 -11.83 -12.02
C LYS A 164 5.10 -11.73 -11.18
N LYS A 165 4.98 -11.88 -9.86
CA LYS A 165 6.12 -12.01 -8.94
C LYS A 165 6.44 -13.50 -8.79
N VAL A 166 7.58 -13.93 -9.32
CA VAL A 166 8.05 -15.31 -9.25
C VAL A 166 9.16 -15.42 -8.20
N GLN A 167 9.10 -16.44 -7.35
CA GLN A 167 10.09 -16.67 -6.31
C GLN A 167 11.28 -17.47 -6.85
N TYR A 168 12.48 -17.01 -6.53
CA TYR A 168 13.74 -17.64 -6.88
C TYR A 168 14.68 -17.69 -5.67
N PRO A 169 15.56 -18.72 -5.57
CA PRO A 169 16.61 -18.73 -4.57
C PRO A 169 17.45 -17.44 -4.60
N ILE A 170 17.85 -16.97 -3.42
CA ILE A 170 18.58 -15.70 -3.27
C ILE A 170 19.83 -15.64 -4.14
N ASN A 171 20.55 -16.75 -4.26
CA ASN A 171 21.81 -16.88 -5.00
C ASN A 171 21.61 -17.36 -6.46
N SER A 172 20.39 -17.44 -6.96
CA SER A 172 20.18 -17.80 -8.37
C SER A 172 20.70 -16.68 -9.28
N GLU A 173 21.22 -17.07 -10.45
CA GLU A 173 21.70 -16.13 -11.47
C GLU A 173 20.64 -15.08 -11.80
N LYS A 174 19.40 -15.51 -11.93
CA LYS A 174 18.26 -14.63 -12.23
C LYS A 174 18.05 -13.58 -11.16
N THR A 175 18.05 -13.99 -9.89
CA THR A 175 17.90 -13.08 -8.74
C THR A 175 19.04 -12.07 -8.69
N VAL A 176 20.27 -12.57 -8.74
CA VAL A 176 21.47 -11.72 -8.68
C VAL A 176 21.49 -10.72 -9.83
N ASN A 177 21.25 -11.17 -11.06
CA ASN A 177 21.26 -10.31 -12.22
C ASN A 177 20.17 -9.22 -12.16
N PHE A 178 18.95 -9.57 -11.73
CA PHE A 178 17.87 -8.59 -11.60
C PHE A 178 18.19 -7.55 -10.54
N TYR A 179 18.50 -7.95 -9.30
CA TYR A 179 18.68 -7.02 -8.19
C TYR A 179 19.95 -6.17 -8.29
N GLN A 180 21.02 -6.66 -8.90
CA GLN A 180 22.22 -5.86 -9.19
C GLN A 180 21.95 -4.69 -10.15
N GLN A 181 20.91 -4.80 -10.99
CA GLN A 181 20.51 -3.72 -11.90
C GLN A 181 19.35 -2.89 -11.32
N PHE A 182 18.39 -3.54 -10.67
CA PHE A 182 17.19 -2.87 -10.16
C PHE A 182 17.49 -1.93 -8.98
N LEU A 183 18.22 -2.39 -7.96
CA LEU A 183 18.43 -1.58 -6.75
C LEU A 183 19.24 -0.30 -7.02
N PRO A 184 20.34 -0.30 -7.79
CA PRO A 184 21.02 0.94 -8.15
C PRO A 184 20.17 1.87 -9.00
N SER A 185 19.34 1.31 -9.91
CA SER A 185 18.41 2.10 -10.73
C SER A 185 17.35 2.78 -9.87
N LEU A 186 16.72 2.02 -8.96
CA LEU A 186 15.72 2.54 -8.02
C LEU A 186 16.31 3.62 -7.13
N LYS A 187 17.47 3.38 -6.51
CA LYS A 187 18.17 4.37 -5.68
C LYS A 187 18.38 5.68 -6.44
N LYS A 188 18.99 5.60 -7.62
CA LYS A 188 19.23 6.78 -8.47
C LYS A 188 17.93 7.52 -8.82
N HIS A 189 16.85 6.78 -9.07
CA HIS A 189 15.55 7.37 -9.37
C HIS A 189 14.97 8.12 -8.17
N LEU A 190 14.97 7.51 -6.98
CA LEU A 190 14.50 8.13 -5.74
C LEU A 190 15.31 9.40 -5.41
N GLU A 191 16.65 9.34 -5.45
CA GLU A 191 17.53 10.50 -5.23
C GLU A 191 17.20 11.66 -6.21
N LYS A 192 16.95 11.34 -7.50
CA LYS A 192 16.55 12.35 -8.50
C LYS A 192 15.22 13.01 -8.17
N LYS A 193 14.32 12.31 -7.48
CA LYS A 193 13.00 12.82 -7.06
C LYS A 193 13.02 13.52 -5.71
N GLY A 194 14.16 13.49 -5.00
CA GLY A 194 14.27 14.03 -3.64
C GLY A 194 13.55 13.19 -2.60
N LEU A 195 13.54 11.87 -2.81
CA LEU A 195 12.90 10.86 -1.96
C LEU A 195 13.95 9.96 -1.32
#